data_1e9227ba578ea8d6dfca48a4af8fd34c
#
_entry.id   1e9227ba578ea8d6dfca48a4af8fd34c
#
_cell.length_a   1.000
_cell.length_b   1.000
_cell.length_c   1.000
_cell.angle_alpha   90.00
_cell.angle_beta   90.00
_cell.angle_gamma   90.00
#
_symmetry.space_group_name_H-M   'P 1'
#
loop_
_entity.id
_entity.type
_entity.pdbx_description
1 polymer ?
#
loop_
_entity_poly.entity_id
_entity_poly.type
_entity_poly.pdbx_seq_one_letter_code
_entity_poly.pdbx_strand_id
1 'polypeptide(L)'
;MDIYRCKKLFFWLGIPILYGLSVIIWERQVMFSGIYFSWFFNPHIGYIDDENVNKEYENTFHSIHNISVITLLVVTYSTFCIIFVLKSKQGGLPSNQQSYSEIMIFLQVFLISLFNIAAASIYIFMQYIHINDVIIIIGQFFWLNAHGDIDIINL
;
A
#
# COMPACT_ATOMS: atom_id res chain seq x y z
N MET A 1 -15.32 33.00 7.14
CA MET A 1 -14.83 31.60 7.00
C MET A 1 -16.06 30.72 6.86
N ASP A 2 -16.27 30.17 5.66
CA ASP A 2 -17.55 29.56 5.29
C ASP A 2 -17.85 28.26 6.03
N ILE A 3 -18.85 28.21 6.86
CA ILE A 3 -19.38 27.03 7.56
C ILE A 3 -19.62 25.87 6.57
N TYR A 4 -19.96 26.20 5.34
CA TYR A 4 -20.15 25.20 4.26
C TYR A 4 -18.84 24.50 3.84
N ARG A 5 -17.71 25.19 3.85
CA ARG A 5 -16.36 24.61 3.60
C ARG A 5 -15.96 23.66 4.72
N CYS A 6 -16.24 24.03 5.97
CA CYS A 6 -15.97 23.17 7.12
C CYS A 6 -16.78 21.87 7.08
N LYS A 7 -18.08 21.92 6.76
CA LYS A 7 -18.93 20.72 6.65
C LYS A 7 -18.43 19.75 5.58
N LYS A 8 -18.02 20.24 4.41
CA LYS A 8 -17.41 19.41 3.37
C LYS A 8 -16.10 18.77 3.84
N LEU A 9 -15.25 19.55 4.53
CA LEU A 9 -13.98 19.03 5.05
C LEU A 9 -14.23 17.90 6.07
N PHE A 10 -15.14 18.08 7.02
CA PHE A 10 -15.50 17.05 7.99
C PHE A 10 -16.07 15.79 7.33
N PHE A 11 -16.86 15.93 6.28
CA PHE A 11 -17.36 14.79 5.53
C PHE A 11 -16.22 14.00 4.89
N TRP A 12 -15.28 14.68 4.22
CA TRP A 12 -14.14 14.02 3.58
C TRP A 12 -13.16 13.40 4.59
N LEU A 13 -12.98 14.01 5.76
CA LEU A 13 -12.17 13.44 6.84
C LEU A 13 -12.89 12.27 7.55
N GLY A 14 -14.20 12.29 7.61
CA GLY A 14 -15.00 11.23 8.23
C GLY A 14 -14.86 9.90 7.52
N ILE A 15 -14.72 9.87 6.18
CA ILE A 15 -14.59 8.64 5.40
C ILE A 15 -13.35 7.84 5.81
N PRO A 16 -12.11 8.38 5.78
CA PRO A 16 -10.92 7.63 6.18
C PRO A 16 -10.92 7.28 7.68
N ILE A 17 -11.50 8.11 8.55
CA ILE A 17 -11.62 7.80 9.98
C ILE A 17 -12.54 6.59 10.20
N LEU A 18 -13.73 6.58 9.58
CA LEU A 18 -14.67 5.47 9.68
C LEU A 18 -14.08 4.18 9.09
N TYR A 19 -13.36 4.31 7.97
CA TYR A 19 -12.66 3.19 7.38
C TYR A 19 -11.57 2.65 8.31
N GLY A 20 -10.73 3.50 8.89
CA GLY A 20 -9.70 3.10 9.85
C GLY A 20 -10.30 2.43 11.09
N LEU A 21 -11.41 2.94 11.63
CA LEU A 21 -12.12 2.30 12.74
C LEU A 21 -12.66 0.93 12.35
N SER A 22 -13.20 0.77 11.14
CA SER A 22 -13.67 -0.54 10.66
C SER A 22 -12.53 -1.56 10.58
N VAL A 23 -11.36 -1.15 10.11
CA VAL A 23 -10.17 -2.00 10.07
C VAL A 23 -9.78 -2.45 11.48
N ILE A 24 -9.71 -1.52 12.45
CA ILE A 24 -9.37 -1.86 13.85
C ILE A 24 -10.34 -2.89 14.47
N ILE A 25 -11.62 -2.85 14.09
CA ILE A 25 -12.64 -3.72 14.64
C ILE A 25 -12.62 -5.12 13.98
N TRP A 26 -12.40 -5.17 12.68
CA TRP A 26 -12.52 -6.42 11.90
C TRP A 26 -11.20 -7.08 11.53
N GLU A 27 -10.08 -6.33 11.56
CA GLU A 27 -8.76 -6.89 11.26
C GLU A 27 -8.27 -7.74 12.44
N ARG A 28 -7.74 -8.92 12.14
CA ARG A 28 -7.04 -9.72 13.14
C ARG A 28 -5.69 -9.09 13.46
N GLN A 29 -5.26 -9.22 14.70
CA GLN A 29 -3.95 -8.72 15.12
C GLN A 29 -2.83 -9.46 14.39
N VAL A 30 -1.87 -8.70 13.88
CA VAL A 30 -0.63 -9.24 13.34
C VAL A 30 0.45 -9.23 14.41
N MET A 31 1.30 -10.25 14.42
CA MET A 31 2.41 -10.38 15.36
C MET A 31 3.73 -10.38 14.61
N PHE A 32 4.71 -9.72 15.16
CA PHE A 32 6.05 -9.69 14.57
C PHE A 32 6.81 -10.97 14.92
N SER A 33 7.28 -11.69 13.90
CA SER A 33 8.13 -12.86 14.07
C SER A 33 9.61 -12.44 14.03
N GLY A 34 10.33 -12.72 15.12
CA GLY A 34 11.78 -12.51 15.19
C GLY A 34 12.59 -13.52 14.36
N ILE A 35 11.98 -14.63 13.93
CA ILE A 35 12.64 -15.64 13.08
C ILE A 35 12.71 -15.14 11.64
N TYR A 36 11.57 -14.62 11.12
CA TYR A 36 11.45 -14.20 9.73
C TYR A 36 11.58 -12.67 9.53
N PHE A 37 11.73 -11.91 10.62
CA PHE A 37 11.79 -10.44 10.60
C PHE A 37 10.62 -9.80 9.86
N SER A 38 9.41 -10.38 10.01
CA SER A 38 8.20 -9.96 9.31
C SER A 38 6.95 -10.14 10.16
N TRP A 39 5.82 -9.58 9.70
CA TRP A 39 4.54 -9.62 10.37
C TRP A 39 3.69 -10.78 9.86
N PHE A 40 3.10 -11.55 10.78
CA PHE A 40 2.24 -12.69 10.48
C PHE A 40 0.96 -12.66 11.29
N PHE A 41 -0.10 -13.23 10.75
CA PHE A 41 -1.33 -13.50 11.52
C PHE A 41 -1.18 -14.73 12.41
N ASN A 42 -0.41 -15.72 11.98
CA ASN A 42 -0.12 -16.89 12.79
C ASN A 42 1.04 -16.61 13.77
N PRO A 43 0.76 -16.58 15.11
CA PRO A 43 1.80 -16.34 16.12
C PRO A 43 2.79 -17.52 16.26
N HIS A 44 2.43 -18.70 15.72
CA HIS A 44 3.22 -19.92 15.83
C HIS A 44 4.11 -20.18 14.62
N ILE A 45 4.17 -19.24 13.68
CA ILE A 45 4.97 -19.39 12.45
C ILE A 45 6.44 -19.62 12.79
N GLY A 46 7.03 -20.69 12.21
CA GLY A 46 8.40 -21.11 12.49
C GLY A 46 8.58 -21.95 13.76
N TYR A 47 7.54 -22.10 14.61
CA TYR A 47 7.56 -22.97 15.79
C TYR A 47 6.69 -24.21 15.62
N ILE A 48 5.57 -24.09 14.93
CA ILE A 48 4.63 -25.16 14.65
C ILE A 48 4.38 -25.17 13.14
N ASP A 49 4.83 -26.23 12.48
CA ASP A 49 4.64 -26.44 11.04
C ASP A 49 3.44 -27.39 10.84
N ASP A 50 2.22 -26.87 11.02
CA ASP A 50 0.96 -27.59 10.82
C ASP A 50 0.05 -26.75 9.90
N GLU A 51 -0.32 -27.35 8.75
CA GLU A 51 -1.21 -26.69 7.79
C GLU A 51 -2.58 -26.32 8.38
N ASN A 52 -3.09 -27.13 9.33
CA ASN A 52 -4.39 -26.84 9.97
C ASN A 52 -4.29 -25.58 10.84
N VAL A 53 -3.18 -25.44 11.58
CA VAL A 53 -2.90 -24.24 12.39
C VAL A 53 -2.76 -23.02 11.47
N ASN A 54 -2.07 -23.14 10.35
CA ASN A 54 -1.93 -22.03 9.40
C ASN A 54 -3.30 -21.57 8.85
N LYS A 55 -4.19 -22.51 8.48
CA LYS A 55 -5.55 -22.19 8.00
C LYS A 55 -6.42 -21.49 9.04
N GLU A 56 -6.25 -21.80 10.31
CA GLU A 56 -7.00 -21.15 11.39
C GLU A 56 -6.71 -19.65 11.48
N TYR A 57 -5.50 -19.25 11.11
CA TYR A 57 -5.04 -17.85 11.18
C TYR A 57 -5.16 -17.09 9.83
N GLU A 58 -5.69 -17.72 8.78
CA GLU A 58 -5.94 -17.03 7.52
C GLU A 58 -6.89 -15.83 7.73
N ASN A 59 -6.52 -14.67 7.18
CA ASN A 59 -7.33 -13.47 7.24
C ASN A 59 -7.83 -13.07 5.84
N THR A 60 -9.00 -13.60 5.48
CA THR A 60 -9.65 -13.28 4.20
C THR A 60 -9.96 -11.79 4.06
N PHE A 61 -10.33 -11.11 5.15
CA PHE A 61 -10.59 -9.66 5.12
C PHE A 61 -9.34 -8.88 4.71
N HIS A 62 -8.19 -9.20 5.29
CA HIS A 62 -6.91 -8.61 4.93
C HIS A 62 -6.54 -8.84 3.46
N SER A 63 -6.76 -10.04 2.95
CA SER A 63 -6.52 -10.37 1.54
C SER A 63 -7.41 -9.55 0.61
N ILE A 64 -8.71 -9.44 0.90
CA ILE A 64 -9.65 -8.62 0.13
C ILE A 64 -9.25 -7.14 0.18
N HIS A 65 -8.88 -6.65 1.37
CA HIS A 65 -8.40 -5.27 1.54
C HIS A 65 -7.17 -5.00 0.66
N ASN A 66 -6.14 -5.85 0.74
CA ASN A 66 -4.92 -5.68 -0.05
C ASN A 66 -5.19 -5.75 -1.56
N ILE A 67 -6.01 -6.69 -2.02
CA ILE A 67 -6.43 -6.76 -3.44
C ILE A 67 -7.15 -5.48 -3.87
N SER A 68 -8.03 -4.96 -3.02
CA SER A 68 -8.76 -3.72 -3.30
C SER A 68 -7.82 -2.52 -3.40
N VAL A 69 -6.84 -2.41 -2.49
CA VAL A 69 -5.82 -1.35 -2.51
C VAL A 69 -4.96 -1.45 -3.78
N ILE A 70 -4.47 -2.65 -4.13
CA ILE A 70 -3.70 -2.87 -5.36
C ILE A 70 -4.51 -2.43 -6.58
N THR A 71 -5.77 -2.84 -6.67
CA THR A 71 -6.65 -2.49 -7.79
C THR A 71 -6.86 -0.98 -7.90
N LEU A 72 -7.14 -0.31 -6.79
CA LEU A 72 -7.29 1.14 -6.74
C LEU A 72 -6.01 1.87 -7.17
N LEU A 73 -4.85 1.43 -6.68
CA LEU A 73 -3.57 1.99 -7.07
C LEU A 73 -3.34 1.84 -8.58
N VAL A 74 -3.52 0.65 -9.14
CA VAL A 74 -3.34 0.39 -10.58
C VAL A 74 -4.28 1.27 -11.41
N VAL A 75 -5.56 1.35 -11.07
CA VAL A 75 -6.54 2.19 -11.78
C VAL A 75 -6.16 3.67 -11.70
N THR A 76 -5.83 4.15 -10.52
CA THR A 76 -5.46 5.57 -10.30
C THR A 76 -4.22 5.93 -11.11
N TYR A 77 -3.18 5.09 -11.07
CA TYR A 77 -1.94 5.34 -11.82
C TYR A 77 -2.13 5.24 -13.32
N SER A 78 -2.88 4.25 -13.80
CA SER A 78 -3.19 4.12 -15.22
C SER A 78 -3.92 5.36 -15.72
N THR A 79 -4.90 5.84 -14.96
CA THR A 79 -5.65 7.06 -15.29
C THR A 79 -4.72 8.28 -15.32
N PHE A 80 -3.84 8.40 -14.32
CA PHE A 80 -2.88 9.51 -14.26
C PHE A 80 -1.90 9.48 -15.43
N CYS A 81 -1.35 8.32 -15.79
CA CYS A 81 -0.49 8.15 -16.97
C CYS A 81 -1.20 8.57 -18.26
N ILE A 82 -2.46 8.15 -18.45
CA ILE A 82 -3.25 8.52 -19.63
C ILE A 82 -3.41 10.04 -19.71
N ILE A 83 -3.82 10.68 -18.60
CA ILE A 83 -4.00 12.14 -18.55
C ILE A 83 -2.69 12.85 -18.84
N PHE A 84 -1.57 12.39 -18.28
CA PHE A 84 -0.25 12.97 -18.50
C PHE A 84 0.17 12.89 -19.97
N VAL A 85 0.01 11.73 -20.60
CA VAL A 85 0.32 11.53 -22.02
C VAL A 85 -0.55 12.41 -22.93
N LEU A 86 -1.85 12.51 -22.61
CA LEU A 86 -2.78 13.36 -23.39
C LEU A 86 -2.40 14.85 -23.29
N LYS A 87 -2.08 15.35 -22.10
CA LYS A 87 -1.62 16.73 -21.89
C LYS A 87 -0.30 17.00 -22.62
N SER A 88 0.64 16.07 -22.56
CA SER A 88 1.92 16.18 -23.27
C SER A 88 1.73 16.33 -24.78
N LYS A 89 0.81 15.57 -25.35
CA LYS A 89 0.50 15.65 -26.81
C LYS A 89 -0.20 16.94 -27.24
N GLN A 90 -0.93 17.58 -26.33
CA GLN A 90 -1.65 18.84 -26.63
C GLN A 90 -0.78 20.10 -26.55
N GLY A 91 0.54 19.96 -26.33
CA GLY A 91 1.47 21.08 -26.24
C GLY A 91 1.28 21.99 -25.01
N GLY A 92 0.50 21.56 -24.05
CA GLY A 92 0.21 22.31 -22.83
C GLY A 92 1.20 22.07 -21.68
N LEU A 93 2.43 21.63 -21.98
CA LEU A 93 3.46 21.50 -20.94
C LEU A 93 3.94 22.89 -20.53
N PRO A 94 3.86 23.21 -19.23
CA PRO A 94 4.35 24.47 -18.69
C PRO A 94 5.87 24.60 -18.85
N SER A 95 6.40 25.79 -18.57
CA SER A 95 7.84 26.14 -18.65
C SER A 95 8.73 25.03 -18.07
N ASN A 96 9.91 24.82 -18.62
CA ASN A 96 10.84 23.73 -18.33
C ASN A 96 11.00 23.35 -16.85
N GLN A 97 10.91 24.31 -15.94
CA GLN A 97 11.10 24.09 -14.51
C GLN A 97 9.87 23.45 -13.83
N GLN A 98 8.68 23.85 -14.23
CA GLN A 98 7.42 23.29 -13.68
C GLN A 98 7.19 21.87 -14.19
N SER A 99 7.55 21.58 -15.44
CA SER A 99 7.50 20.24 -16.02
C SER A 99 8.41 19.25 -15.30
N TYR A 100 9.61 19.69 -14.90
CA TYR A 100 10.55 18.81 -14.17
C TYR A 100 10.01 18.40 -12.79
N SER A 101 9.49 19.34 -11.99
CA SER A 101 8.94 19.04 -10.67
C SER A 101 7.70 18.11 -10.75
N GLU A 102 6.84 18.28 -11.75
CA GLU A 102 5.69 17.40 -11.97
C GLU A 102 6.13 15.97 -12.31
N ILE A 103 7.17 15.80 -13.13
CA ILE A 103 7.74 14.50 -13.47
C ILE A 103 8.35 13.84 -12.23
N MET A 104 9.08 14.58 -11.41
CA MET A 104 9.70 14.05 -10.19
C MET A 104 8.66 13.57 -9.18
N ILE A 105 7.61 14.36 -8.94
CA ILE A 105 6.48 13.95 -8.09
C ILE A 105 5.82 12.69 -8.66
N PHE A 106 5.60 12.63 -9.96
CA PHE A 106 5.04 11.43 -10.60
C PHE A 106 5.90 10.20 -10.37
N LEU A 107 7.20 10.29 -10.59
CA LEU A 107 8.13 9.16 -10.38
C LEU A 107 8.14 8.70 -8.92
N GLN A 108 8.16 9.62 -7.97
CA GLN A 108 8.14 9.31 -6.55
C GLN A 108 6.87 8.55 -6.17
N VAL A 109 5.71 9.09 -6.52
CA VAL A 109 4.41 8.47 -6.22
C VAL A 109 4.28 7.11 -6.94
N PHE A 110 4.81 6.97 -8.16
CA PHE A 110 4.87 5.71 -8.88
C PHE A 110 5.71 4.66 -8.15
N LEU A 111 6.92 5.02 -7.68
CA LEU A 111 7.79 4.11 -6.93
C LEU A 111 7.15 3.66 -5.61
N ILE A 112 6.56 4.58 -4.84
CA ILE A 112 5.86 4.26 -3.59
C ILE A 112 4.74 3.24 -3.86
N SER A 113 3.97 3.42 -4.94
CA SER A 113 2.90 2.49 -5.28
C SER A 113 3.40 1.15 -5.76
N LEU A 114 4.51 1.13 -6.49
CA LEU A 114 5.13 -0.13 -6.90
C LEU A 114 5.57 -0.93 -5.67
N PHE A 115 6.17 -0.29 -4.66
CA PHE A 115 6.55 -0.95 -3.41
C PHE A 115 5.32 -1.44 -2.63
N ASN A 116 4.25 -0.65 -2.57
CA ASN A 116 2.99 -1.08 -1.94
C ASN A 116 2.38 -2.29 -2.64
N ILE A 117 2.33 -2.30 -3.98
CA ILE A 117 1.82 -3.43 -4.75
C ILE A 117 2.67 -4.68 -4.50
N ALA A 118 3.99 -4.56 -4.53
CA ALA A 118 4.91 -5.67 -4.29
C ALA A 118 4.75 -6.22 -2.86
N ALA A 119 4.76 -5.36 -1.84
CA ALA A 119 4.56 -5.75 -0.46
C ALA A 119 3.21 -6.45 -0.26
N ALA A 120 2.11 -5.82 -0.67
CA ALA A 120 0.76 -6.37 -0.51
C ALA A 120 0.60 -7.72 -1.23
N SER A 121 1.20 -7.88 -2.42
CA SER A 121 1.19 -9.16 -3.15
C SER A 121 1.90 -10.24 -2.36
N ILE A 122 3.11 -9.97 -1.85
CA ILE A 122 3.87 -10.94 -1.05
C ILE A 122 3.10 -11.33 0.21
N TYR A 123 2.52 -10.37 0.94
CA TYR A 123 1.73 -10.65 2.15
C TYR A 123 0.45 -11.47 1.87
N ILE A 124 -0.19 -11.30 0.71
CA ILE A 124 -1.30 -12.16 0.30
C ILE A 124 -0.79 -13.59 0.07
N PHE A 125 0.29 -13.77 -0.71
CA PHE A 125 0.82 -15.09 -1.00
C PHE A 125 1.31 -15.82 0.25
N MET A 126 1.92 -15.12 1.21
CA MET A 126 2.37 -15.69 2.48
C MET A 126 1.25 -16.37 3.30
N GLN A 127 0.00 -15.97 3.10
CA GLN A 127 -1.13 -16.57 3.82
C GLN A 127 -1.55 -17.93 3.24
N TYR A 128 -1.34 -18.15 1.94
CA TYR A 128 -1.89 -19.31 1.22
C TYR A 128 -0.82 -20.30 0.74
N ILE A 129 0.41 -19.86 0.62
CA ILE A 129 1.51 -20.65 0.03
C ILE A 129 2.73 -20.53 0.94
N HIS A 130 3.42 -21.67 1.14
CA HIS A 130 4.72 -21.64 1.81
C HIS A 130 5.72 -20.91 0.90
N ILE A 131 6.24 -19.80 1.37
CA ILE A 131 7.16 -18.93 0.63
C ILE A 131 8.54 -19.01 1.26
N ASN A 132 9.58 -18.94 0.41
CA ASN A 132 10.96 -18.90 0.86
C ASN A 132 11.23 -17.66 1.74
N ASP A 133 12.02 -17.85 2.82
CA ASP A 133 12.37 -16.82 3.80
C ASP A 133 12.93 -15.55 3.17
N VAL A 134 13.70 -15.68 2.09
CA VAL A 134 14.25 -14.54 1.35
C VAL A 134 13.14 -13.65 0.78
N ILE A 135 12.06 -14.24 0.26
CA ILE A 135 10.93 -13.48 -0.30
C ILE A 135 10.17 -12.76 0.81
N ILE A 136 10.06 -13.38 1.99
CA ILE A 136 9.46 -12.76 3.18
C ILE A 136 10.22 -11.50 3.59
N ILE A 137 11.56 -11.59 3.66
CA ILE A 137 12.44 -10.45 3.98
C ILE A 137 12.32 -9.35 2.91
N ILE A 138 12.27 -9.72 1.63
CA ILE A 138 12.06 -8.78 0.53
C ILE A 138 10.69 -8.08 0.67
N GLY A 139 9.64 -8.82 1.02
CA GLY A 139 8.30 -8.26 1.27
C GLY A 139 8.32 -7.21 2.38
N GLN A 140 9.02 -7.51 3.50
CA GLN A 140 9.20 -6.57 4.60
C GLN A 140 10.01 -5.34 4.17
N PHE A 141 11.05 -5.51 3.35
CA PHE A 141 11.81 -4.39 2.81
C PHE A 141 10.94 -3.46 1.94
N PHE A 142 10.09 -4.02 1.07
CA PHE A 142 9.15 -3.24 0.28
C PHE A 142 8.14 -2.51 1.15
N TRP A 143 7.63 -3.17 2.19
CA TRP A 143 6.71 -2.57 3.15
C TRP A 143 7.35 -1.37 3.88
N LEU A 144 8.57 -1.52 4.37
CA LEU A 144 9.33 -0.44 5.01
C LEU A 144 9.55 0.74 4.06
N ASN A 145 9.91 0.49 2.80
CA ASN A 145 10.11 1.56 1.81
C ASN A 145 8.81 2.24 1.40
N ALA A 146 7.68 1.52 1.41
CA ALA A 146 6.37 2.10 1.10
C ALA A 146 5.86 3.04 2.21
N HIS A 147 6.25 2.79 3.47
CA HIS A 147 5.78 3.54 4.65
C HIS A 147 6.88 4.42 5.27
N GLY A 148 8.14 4.23 4.87
CA GLY A 148 9.25 5.10 5.26
C GLY A 148 9.17 6.45 4.53
N ASP A 149 9.61 7.51 5.19
CA ASP A 149 9.79 8.81 4.55
C ASP A 149 10.90 8.68 3.49
N ILE A 150 10.49 8.41 2.27
CA ILE A 150 11.41 8.47 1.13
C ILE A 150 11.59 9.96 0.79
N ASP A 151 12.46 10.64 1.52
CA ASP A 151 12.94 11.99 1.20
C ASP A 151 13.80 11.97 -0.08
N ILE A 152 13.21 11.57 -1.21
CA ILE A 152 13.87 11.60 -2.52
C ILE A 152 13.91 13.02 -3.10
N ILE A 153 13.23 13.99 -2.48
CA ILE A 153 13.01 15.34 -3.05
C ILE A 153 14.05 16.38 -2.59
N ASN A 154 15.01 16.05 -1.74
CA ASN A 154 16.03 16.99 -1.29
C ASN A 154 17.39 16.82 -2.02
N LEU A 155 17.36 16.46 -3.29
CA LEU A 155 18.55 16.51 -4.17
C LEU A 155 18.32 17.47 -5.34
#